data_8d4abf5ac6a201cfefd11faa2c9cf578
#
_entry.id   8d4abf5ac6a201cfefd11faa2c9cf578
#
_cell.length_a   1.000
_cell.length_b   1.000
_cell.length_c   1.000
_cell.angle_alpha   90.00
_cell.angle_beta   90.00
_cell.angle_gamma   90.00
#
_symmetry.space_group_name_H-M   'P 1'
#
loop_
_entity.id
_entity.type
_entity.pdbx_description
1 polymer ?
#
loop_
_entity_poly.entity_id
_entity_poly.type
_entity_poly.pdbx_seq_one_letter_code
_entity_poly.pdbx_strand_id
1 'polypeptide(L)'
;MLGKNVEDFTVQDKERIGVVLADSGFSGYLRVKDILPMLESMYHKFQKEDFLEMCKKYQLPLDKKIKEFSMGMKRKLQIAAAVSHGADVLFMDESTAGLDVMARDEMLDILREYMETPGRSILISSHISTDLERICDDIYMIDEGKILLHEETDKLLDQYGLLKVKADQYEALDKAYILAHKKEEYGYSCLTNERQYYQENYPDITIEKGKIDDVIIMMKRGQQE
;
A
#
# COMPACT_ATOMS: atom_id res chain seq x y z
N MET A 1 14.38 -8.05 -9.74
CA MET A 1 14.11 -6.61 -9.58
C MET A 1 15.10 -5.82 -10.43
N LEU A 2 14.71 -4.70 -11.05
CA LEU A 2 15.57 -3.94 -11.98
C LEU A 2 16.25 -4.78 -13.09
N GLY A 3 15.60 -5.88 -13.51
CA GLY A 3 16.12 -6.83 -14.50
C GLY A 3 17.26 -7.72 -14.03
N LYS A 4 17.59 -7.73 -12.72
CA LYS A 4 18.69 -8.50 -12.12
C LYS A 4 18.21 -9.34 -10.94
N ASN A 5 18.99 -10.38 -10.60
CA ASN A 5 18.83 -11.08 -9.34
C ASN A 5 19.32 -10.19 -8.18
N VAL A 6 18.67 -10.23 -7.03
CA VAL A 6 19.00 -9.37 -5.88
C VAL A 6 20.42 -9.64 -5.35
N GLU A 7 20.88 -10.88 -5.45
CA GLU A 7 22.23 -11.29 -5.07
C GLU A 7 23.33 -10.61 -5.92
N ASP A 8 23.00 -10.20 -7.15
CA ASP A 8 23.91 -9.57 -8.11
C ASP A 8 23.91 -8.03 -8.02
N PHE A 9 23.23 -7.45 -7.03
CA PHE A 9 23.09 -5.99 -6.91
C PHE A 9 24.42 -5.35 -6.53
N THR A 10 24.85 -4.44 -7.39
CA THR A 10 25.98 -3.53 -7.13
C THR A 10 25.55 -2.38 -6.22
N VAL A 11 26.51 -1.58 -5.76
CA VAL A 11 26.23 -0.33 -5.03
C VAL A 11 25.34 0.60 -5.86
N GLN A 12 25.61 0.73 -7.15
CA GLN A 12 24.84 1.56 -8.08
C GLN A 12 23.40 1.07 -8.24
N ASP A 13 23.16 -0.25 -8.24
CA ASP A 13 21.79 -0.79 -8.27
C ASP A 13 21.04 -0.47 -6.96
N LYS A 14 21.74 -0.51 -5.82
CA LYS A 14 21.16 -0.17 -4.51
C LYS A 14 20.84 1.32 -4.38
N GLU A 15 21.61 2.21 -5.00
CA GLU A 15 21.31 3.65 -5.06
C GLU A 15 20.01 3.97 -5.82
N ARG A 16 19.50 3.06 -6.64
CA ARG A 16 18.23 3.19 -7.35
C ARG A 16 17.02 2.77 -6.50
N ILE A 17 17.24 2.40 -5.26
CA ILE A 17 16.21 1.91 -4.34
C ILE A 17 16.10 2.87 -3.18
N GLY A 18 14.89 3.38 -2.95
CA GLY A 18 14.51 4.09 -1.75
C GLY A 18 13.81 3.15 -0.77
N VAL A 19 14.07 3.29 0.52
CA VAL A 19 13.46 2.45 1.55
C VAL A 19 12.90 3.31 2.68
N VAL A 20 11.64 3.09 3.02
CA VAL A 20 10.94 3.76 4.12
C VAL A 20 10.30 2.68 5.01
N LEU A 21 10.90 2.43 6.18
CA LEU A 21 10.45 1.39 7.10
C LEU A 21 9.72 2.01 8.30
N ALA A 22 8.80 1.24 8.90
CA ALA A 22 7.99 1.68 10.02
C ALA A 22 8.83 2.19 11.20
N ASP A 23 9.83 1.42 11.61
CA ASP A 23 10.62 1.67 12.83
C ASP A 23 12.04 2.15 12.55
N SER A 24 12.36 2.51 11.32
CA SER A 24 13.68 3.01 10.95
C SER A 24 13.66 4.51 10.66
N GLY A 25 14.83 5.11 10.64
CA GLY A 25 14.97 6.51 10.28
C GLY A 25 16.25 7.12 10.78
N PHE A 26 16.33 8.43 10.65
CA PHE A 26 17.47 9.19 11.12
C PHE A 26 17.48 9.28 12.65
N SER A 27 18.69 9.31 13.24
CA SER A 27 18.83 9.52 14.67
C SER A 27 18.07 10.77 15.14
N GLY A 28 17.30 10.64 16.19
CA GLY A 28 16.53 11.73 16.76
C GLY A 28 17.36 12.93 17.26
N TYR A 29 18.65 12.75 17.43
CA TYR A 29 19.59 13.82 17.86
C TYR A 29 20.10 14.68 16.69
N LEU A 30 19.96 14.21 15.45
CA LEU A 30 20.32 14.96 14.25
C LEU A 30 19.23 16.02 13.94
N ARG A 31 19.63 17.04 13.19
CA ARG A 31 18.76 18.02 12.54
C ARG A 31 18.70 17.71 11.05
N VAL A 32 17.69 18.21 10.35
CA VAL A 32 17.60 18.01 8.90
C VAL A 32 18.85 18.50 8.17
N LYS A 33 19.40 19.66 8.57
CA LYS A 33 20.65 20.19 8.01
C LYS A 33 21.87 19.29 8.24
N ASP A 34 21.89 18.49 9.30
CA ASP A 34 22.99 17.56 9.59
C ASP A 34 22.93 16.31 8.70
N ILE A 35 21.74 15.98 8.16
CA ILE A 35 21.51 14.84 7.27
C ILE A 35 21.99 15.17 5.85
N LEU A 36 21.87 16.41 5.40
CA LEU A 36 22.20 16.83 4.04
C LEU A 36 23.59 16.35 3.59
N PRO A 37 24.71 16.67 4.27
CA PRO A 37 26.04 16.22 3.85
C PRO A 37 26.19 14.70 3.89
N MET A 38 25.41 14.01 4.73
CA MET A 38 25.38 12.54 4.76
C MET A 38 24.75 11.99 3.47
N LEU A 39 23.58 12.51 3.07
CA LEU A 39 22.91 12.10 1.84
C LEU A 39 23.74 12.42 0.60
N GLU A 40 24.35 13.60 0.54
CA GLU A 40 25.27 14.00 -0.54
C GLU A 40 26.49 13.07 -0.65
N SER A 41 26.99 12.54 0.47
CA SER A 41 28.13 11.61 0.46
C SER A 41 27.74 10.17 0.14
N MET A 42 26.50 9.78 0.42
CA MET A 42 26.02 8.40 0.23
C MET A 42 25.48 8.13 -1.17
N TYR A 43 24.86 9.13 -1.80
CA TYR A 43 24.15 8.98 -3.06
C TYR A 43 24.70 9.91 -4.13
N HIS A 44 25.25 9.34 -5.20
CA HIS A 44 25.85 10.13 -6.30
C HIS A 44 24.84 11.01 -7.04
N LYS A 45 23.56 10.61 -7.07
CA LYS A 45 22.47 11.32 -7.75
C LYS A 45 21.61 12.13 -6.79
N PHE A 46 22.03 12.33 -5.54
CA PHE A 46 21.24 13.10 -4.58
C PHE A 46 21.06 14.55 -5.06
N GLN A 47 19.81 14.98 -5.10
CA GLN A 47 19.42 16.32 -5.54
C GLN A 47 19.07 17.17 -4.32
N LYS A 48 20.04 17.94 -3.87
CA LYS A 48 19.93 18.76 -2.67
C LYS A 48 18.81 19.78 -2.75
N GLU A 49 18.68 20.43 -3.91
CA GLU A 49 17.68 21.43 -4.17
C GLU A 49 16.28 20.85 -4.04
N ASP A 50 16.01 19.69 -4.64
CA ASP A 50 14.74 18.98 -4.57
C ASP A 50 14.41 18.57 -3.12
N PHE A 51 15.41 18.06 -2.40
CA PHE A 51 15.24 17.71 -0.99
C PHE A 51 14.85 18.94 -0.13
N LEU A 52 15.51 20.06 -0.34
CA LEU A 52 15.21 21.30 0.39
C LEU A 52 13.85 21.88 0.00
N GLU A 53 13.47 21.77 -1.26
CA GLU A 53 12.15 22.18 -1.74
C GLU A 53 11.06 21.31 -1.10
N MET A 54 11.23 20.00 -1.05
CA MET A 54 10.33 19.10 -0.32
C MET A 54 10.26 19.43 1.18
N CYS A 55 11.41 19.70 1.82
CA CYS A 55 11.42 20.13 3.22
C CYS A 55 10.60 21.42 3.42
N LYS A 56 10.71 22.38 2.50
CA LYS A 56 9.93 23.62 2.55
C LYS A 56 8.44 23.37 2.30
N LYS A 57 8.10 22.61 1.27
CA LYS A 57 6.71 22.24 0.90
C LYS A 57 5.98 21.57 2.06
N TYR A 58 6.65 20.62 2.74
CA TYR A 58 6.07 19.85 3.84
C TYR A 58 6.38 20.43 5.24
N GLN A 59 6.87 21.68 5.29
CA GLN A 59 7.11 22.43 6.53
C GLN A 59 8.03 21.69 7.52
N LEU A 60 9.06 21.03 7.01
CA LEU A 60 10.07 20.34 7.82
C LEU A 60 11.16 21.34 8.26
N PRO A 61 11.24 21.67 9.55
CA PRO A 61 12.20 22.69 10.01
C PRO A 61 13.62 22.15 9.98
N LEU A 62 14.52 22.86 9.28
CA LEU A 62 15.90 22.39 9.05
C LEU A 62 16.76 22.37 10.34
N ASP A 63 16.44 23.26 11.30
CA ASP A 63 17.24 23.47 12.52
C ASP A 63 16.72 22.75 13.76
N LYS A 64 15.54 22.15 13.72
CA LYS A 64 15.00 21.36 14.83
C LYS A 64 15.56 19.94 14.83
N LYS A 65 15.73 19.35 16.01
CA LYS A 65 16.12 17.94 16.15
C LYS A 65 14.96 17.03 15.75
N ILE A 66 15.27 15.93 15.07
CA ILE A 66 14.28 14.97 14.59
C ILE A 66 13.44 14.36 15.71
N LYS A 67 13.97 14.23 16.92
CA LYS A 67 13.17 13.79 18.09
C LYS A 67 11.99 14.71 18.43
N GLU A 68 12.05 15.97 17.99
CA GLU A 68 11.00 16.97 18.18
C GLU A 68 9.91 16.95 17.09
N PHE A 69 10.11 16.12 16.06
CA PHE A 69 9.18 15.95 14.95
C PHE A 69 8.01 15.06 15.37
N SER A 70 6.81 15.40 14.87
CA SER A 70 5.69 14.47 14.89
C SER A 70 6.01 13.22 14.07
N MET A 71 5.24 12.16 14.23
CA MET A 71 5.39 10.95 13.42
C MET A 71 5.25 11.27 11.93
N GLY A 72 4.24 12.05 11.53
CA GLY A 72 4.04 12.49 10.16
C GLY A 72 5.23 13.27 9.60
N MET A 73 5.80 14.19 10.37
CA MET A 73 7.02 14.91 9.95
C MET A 73 8.22 13.98 9.74
N LYS A 74 8.39 12.97 10.61
CA LYS A 74 9.47 11.98 10.46
C LYS A 74 9.28 11.16 9.17
N ARG A 75 8.05 10.74 8.87
CA ARG A 75 7.73 10.00 7.64
C ARG A 75 8.01 10.83 6.39
N LYS A 76 7.51 12.07 6.36
CA LYS A 76 7.78 12.98 5.25
C LYS A 76 9.28 13.20 5.03
N LEU A 77 10.06 13.31 6.11
CA LEU A 77 11.52 13.43 6.01
C LEU A 77 12.18 12.17 5.41
N GLN A 78 11.73 10.98 5.81
CA GLN A 78 12.21 9.71 5.27
C GLN A 78 11.90 9.61 3.76
N ILE A 79 10.67 9.94 3.36
CA ILE A 79 10.26 9.91 1.95
C ILE A 79 11.05 10.95 1.15
N ALA A 80 11.18 12.18 1.67
CA ALA A 80 11.95 13.22 1.01
C ALA A 80 13.40 12.76 0.74
N ALA A 81 14.04 12.12 1.71
CA ALA A 81 15.38 11.57 1.54
C ALA A 81 15.41 10.41 0.52
N ALA A 82 14.40 9.52 0.56
CA ALA A 82 14.33 8.38 -0.36
C ALA A 82 14.01 8.76 -1.81
N VAL A 83 13.27 9.85 -2.02
CA VAL A 83 12.93 10.34 -3.36
C VAL A 83 14.05 11.18 -3.97
N SER A 84 14.69 12.04 -3.15
CA SER A 84 15.66 13.03 -3.63
C SER A 84 17.00 12.44 -4.08
N HIS A 85 17.27 11.15 -3.87
CA HIS A 85 18.47 10.50 -4.44
C HIS A 85 18.20 9.83 -5.80
N GLY A 86 17.01 10.05 -6.39
CA GLY A 86 16.68 9.55 -7.72
C GLY A 86 16.37 8.05 -7.73
N ALA A 87 15.73 7.54 -6.66
CA ALA A 87 15.28 6.16 -6.63
C ALA A 87 14.28 5.86 -7.75
N ASP A 88 14.43 4.72 -8.41
CA ASP A 88 13.46 4.22 -9.40
C ASP A 88 12.37 3.37 -8.72
N VAL A 89 12.71 2.76 -7.59
CA VAL A 89 11.80 1.91 -6.81
C VAL A 89 11.80 2.33 -5.35
N LEU A 90 10.61 2.55 -4.79
CA LEU A 90 10.43 2.76 -3.34
C LEU A 90 9.89 1.49 -2.69
N PHE A 91 10.55 1.04 -1.64
CA PHE A 91 10.03 0.04 -0.70
C PHE A 91 9.49 0.74 0.53
N MET A 92 8.23 0.51 0.83
CA MET A 92 7.54 1.16 1.93
C MET A 92 6.86 0.11 2.81
N ASP A 93 7.33 -0.01 4.04
CA ASP A 93 6.78 -0.97 5.00
C ASP A 93 6.01 -0.25 6.10
N GLU A 94 4.68 -0.51 6.16
CA GLU A 94 3.74 0.07 7.12
C GLU A 94 3.89 1.60 7.30
N SER A 95 4.19 2.28 6.21
CA SER A 95 4.63 3.68 6.24
C SER A 95 3.52 4.68 6.61
N THR A 96 2.25 4.30 6.48
CA THR A 96 1.07 5.11 6.87
C THR A 96 0.57 4.82 8.27
N ALA A 97 1.04 3.75 8.90
CA ALA A 97 0.60 3.35 10.23
C ALA A 97 0.87 4.43 11.30
N GLY A 98 -0.14 4.67 12.14
CA GLY A 98 -0.04 5.65 13.24
C GLY A 98 -0.06 7.13 12.81
N LEU A 99 -0.26 7.43 11.53
CA LEU A 99 -0.47 8.80 11.07
C LEU A 99 -1.92 9.24 11.31
N ASP A 100 -2.10 10.52 11.63
CA ASP A 100 -3.42 11.13 11.55
C ASP A 100 -3.89 11.26 10.09
N VAL A 101 -5.18 11.56 9.90
CA VAL A 101 -5.82 11.59 8.58
C VAL A 101 -5.13 12.57 7.63
N MET A 102 -4.75 13.75 8.12
CA MET A 102 -4.13 14.79 7.29
C MET A 102 -2.71 14.39 6.88
N ALA A 103 -1.89 13.94 7.84
CA ALA A 103 -0.52 13.49 7.55
C ALA A 103 -0.49 12.30 6.59
N ARG A 104 -1.50 11.41 6.68
CA ARG A 104 -1.67 10.26 5.77
C ARG A 104 -2.01 10.73 4.36
N ASP A 105 -2.98 11.62 4.22
CA ASP A 105 -3.40 12.16 2.93
C ASP A 105 -2.25 12.88 2.21
N GLU A 106 -1.55 13.77 2.92
CA GLU A 106 -0.36 14.43 2.39
C GLU A 106 0.75 13.44 1.96
N MET A 107 0.90 12.33 2.69
CA MET A 107 1.87 11.32 2.32
C MET A 107 1.47 10.57 1.03
N LEU A 108 0.20 10.22 0.88
CA LEU A 108 -0.30 9.60 -0.35
C LEU A 108 -0.14 10.54 -1.55
N ASP A 109 -0.28 11.86 -1.36
CA ASP A 109 -0.04 12.83 -2.42
C ASP A 109 1.44 12.87 -2.84
N ILE A 110 2.38 12.82 -1.89
CA ILE A 110 3.81 12.70 -2.20
C ILE A 110 4.09 11.47 -3.07
N LEU A 111 3.47 10.34 -2.74
CA LEU A 111 3.68 9.08 -3.46
C LEU A 111 3.08 9.15 -4.87
N ARG A 112 1.92 9.80 -5.06
CA ARG A 112 1.35 10.03 -6.39
C ARG A 112 2.27 10.91 -7.24
N GLU A 113 2.74 12.03 -6.71
CA GLU A 113 3.70 12.89 -7.41
C GLU A 113 4.97 12.13 -7.81
N TYR A 114 5.47 11.25 -6.93
CA TYR A 114 6.62 10.41 -7.25
C TYR A 114 6.32 9.49 -8.44
N MET A 115 5.12 8.90 -8.51
CA MET A 115 4.69 7.98 -9.59
C MET A 115 4.44 8.68 -10.93
N GLU A 116 4.25 10.02 -10.96
CA GLU A 116 4.11 10.77 -12.22
C GLU A 116 5.36 10.69 -13.10
N THR A 117 6.52 10.38 -12.53
CA THR A 117 7.75 10.22 -13.30
C THR A 117 7.80 8.82 -13.93
N PRO A 118 7.86 8.72 -15.28
CA PRO A 118 7.90 7.42 -15.96
C PRO A 118 9.06 6.53 -15.50
N GLY A 119 8.79 5.24 -15.33
CA GLY A 119 9.79 4.24 -14.91
C GLY A 119 9.99 4.12 -13.40
N ARG A 120 9.28 4.91 -12.61
CA ARG A 120 9.24 4.75 -11.15
C ARG A 120 8.18 3.74 -10.73
N SER A 121 8.40 3.11 -9.57
CA SER A 121 7.46 2.16 -8.97
C SER A 121 7.54 2.19 -7.45
N ILE A 122 6.44 1.78 -6.81
CA ILE A 122 6.36 1.67 -5.35
C ILE A 122 5.91 0.25 -5.02
N LEU A 123 6.60 -0.40 -4.09
CA LEU A 123 6.12 -1.58 -3.39
C LEU A 123 5.81 -1.19 -1.95
N ILE A 124 4.55 -1.20 -1.60
CA ILE A 124 4.06 -0.79 -0.27
C ILE A 124 3.40 -1.96 0.44
N SER A 125 3.77 -2.19 1.69
CA SER A 125 2.99 -3.01 2.61
C SER A 125 2.13 -2.12 3.51
N SER A 126 0.88 -2.50 3.74
CA SER A 126 -0.01 -1.82 4.68
C SER A 126 -1.11 -2.78 5.17
N HIS A 127 -1.53 -2.60 6.41
CA HIS A 127 -2.74 -3.21 6.94
C HIS A 127 -3.96 -2.27 6.84
N ILE A 128 -3.80 -1.11 6.21
CA ILE A 128 -4.86 -0.11 5.99
C ILE A 128 -5.30 -0.21 4.53
N SER A 129 -6.34 -0.99 4.28
CA SER A 129 -6.85 -1.28 2.93
C SER A 129 -7.21 -0.03 2.14
N THR A 130 -7.79 0.98 2.79
CA THR A 130 -8.17 2.24 2.14
C THR A 130 -6.99 3.03 1.58
N ASP A 131 -5.78 2.86 2.10
CA ASP A 131 -4.58 3.49 1.54
C ASP A 131 -4.16 2.75 0.27
N LEU A 132 -4.23 1.42 0.28
CA LEU A 132 -3.92 0.58 -0.88
C LEU A 132 -4.90 0.84 -2.03
N GLU A 133 -6.21 0.92 -1.73
CA GLU A 133 -7.26 1.27 -2.71
C GLU A 133 -7.02 2.61 -3.42
N ARG A 134 -6.31 3.54 -2.76
CA ARG A 134 -6.08 4.90 -3.28
C ARG A 134 -4.81 5.05 -4.09
N ILE A 135 -3.85 4.12 -3.98
CA ILE A 135 -2.51 4.31 -4.57
C ILE A 135 -1.99 3.11 -5.34
N CYS A 136 -2.49 1.90 -5.09
CA CYS A 136 -1.96 0.69 -5.71
C CYS A 136 -2.73 0.33 -6.97
N ASP A 137 -2.00 -0.01 -8.04
CA ASP A 137 -2.57 -0.59 -9.26
C ASP A 137 -2.87 -2.08 -9.06
N ASP A 138 -1.98 -2.78 -8.33
CA ASP A 138 -2.05 -4.23 -8.06
C ASP A 138 -2.03 -4.53 -6.56
N ILE A 139 -2.81 -5.50 -6.14
CA ILE A 139 -2.87 -6.00 -4.75
C ILE A 139 -2.40 -7.45 -4.69
N TYR A 140 -1.44 -7.70 -3.81
CA TYR A 140 -0.98 -9.04 -3.45
C TYR A 140 -1.36 -9.35 -2.00
N MET A 141 -2.16 -10.39 -1.80
CA MET A 141 -2.43 -10.91 -0.45
C MET A 141 -1.47 -12.05 -0.14
N ILE A 142 -0.68 -11.88 0.91
CA ILE A 142 0.29 -12.90 1.37
C ILE A 142 -0.14 -13.43 2.72
N ASP A 143 -0.22 -14.74 2.88
CA ASP A 143 -0.44 -15.41 4.16
C ASP A 143 0.45 -16.66 4.25
N GLU A 144 1.07 -16.88 5.41
CA GLU A 144 1.99 -18.01 5.67
C GLU A 144 3.05 -18.23 4.57
N GLY A 145 3.56 -17.15 4.00
CA GLY A 145 4.60 -17.17 2.95
C GLY A 145 4.09 -17.57 1.56
N LYS A 146 2.78 -17.64 1.35
CA LYS A 146 2.15 -17.92 0.05
C LYS A 146 1.34 -16.73 -0.42
N ILE A 147 1.33 -16.50 -1.72
CA ILE A 147 0.42 -15.54 -2.36
C ILE A 147 -0.95 -16.22 -2.46
N LEU A 148 -1.93 -15.72 -1.72
CA LEU A 148 -3.31 -16.20 -1.77
C LEU A 148 -4.12 -15.54 -2.88
N LEU A 149 -3.82 -14.28 -3.20
CA LEU A 149 -4.48 -13.51 -4.22
C LEU A 149 -3.48 -12.54 -4.86
N HIS A 150 -3.59 -12.39 -6.18
CA HIS A 150 -3.04 -11.26 -6.93
C HIS A 150 -4.12 -10.76 -7.87
N GLU A 151 -4.48 -9.49 -7.75
CA GLU A 151 -5.49 -8.88 -8.61
C GLU A 151 -5.25 -7.38 -8.78
N GLU A 152 -5.67 -6.83 -9.91
CA GLU A 152 -5.73 -5.40 -10.14
C GLU A 152 -6.71 -4.73 -9.18
N THR A 153 -6.35 -3.59 -8.61
CA THR A 153 -7.17 -2.88 -7.61
C THR A 153 -8.55 -2.51 -8.16
N ASP A 154 -8.61 -1.98 -9.38
CA ASP A 154 -9.87 -1.62 -10.03
C ASP A 154 -10.79 -2.83 -10.22
N LYS A 155 -10.22 -3.98 -10.59
CA LYS A 155 -10.96 -5.23 -10.75
C LYS A 155 -11.48 -5.74 -9.40
N LEU A 156 -10.67 -5.68 -8.34
CA LEU A 156 -11.10 -5.98 -6.99
C LEU A 156 -12.29 -5.13 -6.55
N LEU A 157 -12.21 -3.83 -6.81
CA LEU A 157 -13.23 -2.89 -6.41
C LEU A 157 -14.52 -2.97 -7.26
N ASP A 158 -14.42 -3.37 -8.53
CA ASP A 158 -15.57 -3.36 -9.44
C ASP A 158 -16.24 -4.73 -9.60
N GLN A 159 -15.48 -5.82 -9.66
CA GLN A 159 -16.01 -7.14 -9.94
C GLN A 159 -16.25 -7.98 -8.69
N TYR A 160 -15.51 -7.72 -7.59
CA TYR A 160 -15.73 -8.47 -6.38
C TYR A 160 -16.96 -7.98 -5.61
N GLY A 161 -17.64 -8.91 -4.96
CA GLY A 161 -18.83 -8.64 -4.17
C GLY A 161 -19.02 -9.64 -3.04
N LEU A 162 -19.73 -9.19 -2.01
CA LEU A 162 -20.11 -10.02 -0.87
C LEU A 162 -21.62 -10.26 -0.92
N LEU A 163 -22.01 -11.50 -1.23
CA LEU A 163 -23.39 -11.93 -1.24
C LEU A 163 -23.82 -12.24 0.19
N LYS A 164 -24.97 -11.72 0.61
CA LYS A 164 -25.64 -12.06 1.87
C LYS A 164 -26.88 -12.91 1.54
N VAL A 165 -26.81 -14.20 1.80
CA VAL A 165 -27.83 -15.17 1.39
C VAL A 165 -28.38 -15.95 2.58
N LYS A 166 -29.67 -16.25 2.57
CA LYS A 166 -30.29 -17.18 3.51
C LYS A 166 -29.87 -18.62 3.19
N ALA A 167 -30.10 -19.54 4.10
CA ALA A 167 -29.70 -20.94 3.92
C ALA A 167 -30.36 -21.59 2.68
N ASP A 168 -31.64 -21.35 2.47
CA ASP A 168 -32.39 -21.84 1.31
C ASP A 168 -31.90 -21.23 0.00
N GLN A 169 -31.57 -19.91 0.00
CA GLN A 169 -30.98 -19.23 -1.14
C GLN A 169 -29.58 -19.77 -1.46
N TYR A 170 -28.76 -20.08 -0.45
CA TYR A 170 -27.43 -20.63 -0.62
C TYR A 170 -27.45 -22.01 -1.28
N GLU A 171 -28.45 -22.86 -0.94
CA GLU A 171 -28.61 -24.15 -1.57
C GLU A 171 -28.95 -24.05 -3.06
N ALA A 172 -29.74 -23.04 -3.43
CA ALA A 172 -30.17 -22.78 -4.79
C ALA A 172 -29.17 -21.93 -5.61
N LEU A 173 -28.15 -21.38 -4.96
CA LEU A 173 -27.17 -20.51 -5.59
C LEU A 173 -26.26 -21.29 -6.55
N ASP A 174 -26.05 -20.77 -7.75
CA ASP A 174 -24.94 -21.22 -8.58
C ASP A 174 -23.61 -20.81 -7.92
N LYS A 175 -22.74 -21.79 -7.66
CA LYS A 175 -21.48 -21.59 -6.93
C LYS A 175 -20.28 -21.46 -7.84
N ALA A 176 -20.48 -21.44 -9.16
CA ALA A 176 -19.38 -21.43 -10.15
C ALA A 176 -18.39 -20.26 -9.94
N TYR A 177 -18.88 -19.13 -9.41
CA TYR A 177 -18.05 -17.93 -9.18
C TYR A 177 -17.98 -17.56 -7.70
N ILE A 178 -18.25 -18.49 -6.80
CA ILE A 178 -18.03 -18.29 -5.36
C ILE A 178 -16.62 -18.72 -5.03
N LEU A 179 -15.81 -17.79 -4.56
CA LEU A 179 -14.41 -18.02 -4.19
C LEU A 179 -14.29 -18.54 -2.77
N ALA A 180 -15.15 -18.07 -1.89
CA ALA A 180 -15.19 -18.48 -0.49
C ALA A 180 -16.57 -18.21 0.10
N HIS A 181 -16.95 -19.03 1.07
CA HIS A 181 -18.18 -18.79 1.83
C HIS A 181 -17.94 -18.92 3.33
N LYS A 182 -18.78 -18.26 4.12
CA LYS A 182 -18.75 -18.33 5.57
C LYS A 182 -20.18 -18.41 6.09
N LYS A 183 -20.42 -19.38 6.96
CA LYS A 183 -21.70 -19.51 7.65
C LYS A 183 -21.83 -18.41 8.70
N GLU A 184 -22.92 -17.66 8.64
CA GLU A 184 -23.30 -16.64 9.60
C GLU A 184 -24.54 -17.08 10.40
N GLU A 185 -24.98 -16.27 11.36
CA GLU A 185 -26.11 -16.60 12.23
C GLU A 185 -27.42 -16.82 11.45
N TYR A 186 -27.64 -16.03 10.38
CA TYR A 186 -28.87 -16.03 9.59
C TYR A 186 -28.70 -16.47 8.14
N GLY A 187 -27.60 -17.19 7.82
CA GLY A 187 -27.36 -17.65 6.45
C GLY A 187 -25.88 -17.76 6.13
N TYR A 188 -25.51 -17.24 4.96
CA TYR A 188 -24.13 -17.30 4.47
C TYR A 188 -23.70 -15.94 3.91
N SER A 189 -22.42 -15.63 4.12
CA SER A 189 -21.69 -14.61 3.37
C SER A 189 -20.84 -15.32 2.33
N CYS A 190 -20.98 -14.93 1.05
CA CYS A 190 -20.22 -15.55 -0.05
C CYS A 190 -19.44 -14.50 -0.81
N LEU A 191 -18.14 -14.71 -0.96
CA LEU A 191 -17.28 -13.86 -1.78
C LEU A 191 -17.33 -14.32 -3.24
N THR A 192 -17.55 -13.38 -4.15
CA THR A 192 -17.47 -13.63 -5.59
C THR A 192 -16.56 -12.63 -6.28
N ASN A 193 -15.98 -13.03 -7.41
CA ASN A 193 -15.29 -12.15 -8.36
C ASN A 193 -16.15 -11.82 -9.59
N GLU A 194 -17.43 -12.22 -9.59
CA GLU A 194 -18.40 -11.98 -10.68
C GLU A 194 -19.67 -11.34 -10.10
N ARG A 195 -19.50 -10.18 -9.42
CA ARG A 195 -20.62 -9.47 -8.77
C ARG A 195 -21.78 -9.20 -9.72
N GLN A 196 -21.48 -8.77 -10.95
CA GLN A 196 -22.49 -8.43 -11.93
C GLN A 196 -23.34 -9.66 -12.31
N TYR A 197 -22.70 -10.83 -12.50
CA TYR A 197 -23.43 -12.08 -12.78
C TYR A 197 -24.50 -12.36 -11.73
N TYR A 198 -24.16 -12.23 -10.44
CA TYR A 198 -25.13 -12.48 -9.37
C TYR A 198 -26.18 -11.39 -9.27
N GLN A 199 -25.86 -10.14 -9.56
CA GLN A 199 -26.85 -9.04 -9.60
C GLN A 199 -27.92 -9.27 -10.68
N GLU A 200 -27.52 -9.78 -11.84
CA GLU A 200 -28.41 -10.02 -12.97
C GLU A 200 -29.27 -11.28 -12.80
N ASN A 201 -28.69 -12.34 -12.21
CA ASN A 201 -29.37 -13.64 -12.14
C ASN A 201 -30.06 -13.90 -10.80
N TYR A 202 -29.75 -13.15 -9.76
CA TYR A 202 -30.30 -13.33 -8.40
C TYR A 202 -30.75 -11.99 -7.79
N PRO A 203 -31.80 -11.35 -8.32
CA PRO A 203 -32.23 -10.00 -7.90
C PRO A 203 -32.70 -9.92 -6.45
N ASP A 204 -33.11 -11.04 -5.85
CA ASP A 204 -33.59 -11.11 -4.47
C ASP A 204 -32.47 -11.28 -3.43
N ILE A 205 -31.20 -11.33 -3.86
CA ILE A 205 -30.04 -11.48 -2.98
C ILE A 205 -29.41 -10.10 -2.73
N THR A 206 -29.09 -9.82 -1.47
CA THR A 206 -28.31 -8.63 -1.14
C THR A 206 -26.86 -8.83 -1.53
N ILE A 207 -26.34 -7.95 -2.39
CA ILE A 207 -24.97 -7.99 -2.85
C ILE A 207 -24.30 -6.66 -2.51
N GLU A 208 -23.35 -6.72 -1.62
CA GLU A 208 -22.53 -5.57 -1.25
C GLU A 208 -21.34 -5.46 -2.21
N LYS A 209 -20.89 -4.23 -2.50
CA LYS A 209 -19.65 -4.00 -3.24
C LYS A 209 -18.50 -4.53 -2.40
N GLY A 210 -17.63 -5.34 -2.99
CA GLY A 210 -16.45 -5.87 -2.31
C GLY A 210 -15.49 -4.75 -1.90
N LYS A 211 -14.93 -4.90 -0.72
CA LYS A 211 -13.82 -4.09 -0.19
C LYS A 211 -12.62 -5.01 -0.01
N ILE A 212 -11.43 -4.46 -0.06
CA ILE A 212 -10.21 -5.25 0.18
C ILE A 212 -10.29 -5.99 1.52
N ASP A 213 -10.80 -5.35 2.59
CA ASP A 213 -10.99 -5.99 3.90
C ASP A 213 -11.90 -7.21 3.85
N ASP A 214 -13.00 -7.13 3.10
CA ASP A 214 -13.94 -8.25 2.95
C ASP A 214 -13.27 -9.42 2.22
N VAL A 215 -12.50 -9.13 1.17
CA VAL A 215 -11.73 -10.13 0.43
C VAL A 215 -10.71 -10.80 1.35
N ILE A 216 -9.94 -10.03 2.11
CA ILE A 216 -8.96 -10.55 3.07
C ILE A 216 -9.63 -11.47 4.10
N ILE A 217 -10.73 -11.03 4.70
CA ILE A 217 -11.45 -11.80 5.72
C ILE A 217 -12.00 -13.10 5.13
N MET A 218 -12.61 -13.03 3.96
CA MET A 218 -13.24 -14.19 3.32
C MET A 218 -12.19 -15.19 2.81
N MET A 219 -11.12 -14.72 2.19
CA MET A 219 -10.04 -15.59 1.71
C MET A 219 -9.29 -16.31 2.86
N LYS A 220 -9.20 -15.65 4.04
CA LYS A 220 -8.49 -16.20 5.20
C LYS A 220 -9.36 -17.06 6.11
N ARG A 221 -10.65 -16.72 6.27
CA ARG A 221 -11.56 -17.35 7.25
C ARG A 221 -12.74 -18.06 6.60
N GLY A 222 -12.99 -17.87 5.33
CA GLY A 222 -14.01 -18.56 4.57
C GLY A 222 -13.57 -19.99 4.24
N GLN A 223 -14.56 -20.86 3.99
CA GLN A 223 -14.32 -22.15 3.36
C GLN A 223 -14.27 -21.90 1.83
N GLN A 224 -13.25 -22.44 1.18
CA GLN A 224 -13.13 -22.37 -0.28
C GLN A 224 -14.04 -23.42 -0.92
N GLU A 225 -14.69 -23.08 -2.02
CA GLU A 225 -15.52 -23.99 -2.83
C GLU A 225 -14.65 -24.84 -3.76
#